data_33215eb0cc299aaeab684660ff75fb50
#
_entry.id   33215eb0cc299aaeab684660ff75fb50
#
_cell.length_a   1.000
_cell.length_b   1.000
_cell.length_c   1.000
_cell.angle_alpha   90.00
_cell.angle_beta   90.00
_cell.angle_gamma   90.00
#
_symmetry.space_group_name_H-M   'P 1'
#
loop_
_entity.id
_entity.type
_entity.pdbx_description
1 polymer ?
#
loop_
_entity_poly.entity_id
_entity_poly.type
_entity_poly.pdbx_seq_one_letter_code
_entity_poly.pdbx_strand_id
1 'polypeptide(L)'
;MLFFTSPIGLGHATRDIAIAEKVKQIVNDEILFISGGAAYDLISKEGFQALNLYRPPSFTVDSGKLRNPFVWLMKYIIYYKRCKKIAEEVIRKASHKHPIIVSDEDFASIAVSQNIILSKNILIYDMVDPTANTINDKASRLAITSTYGNFKFENNIGETHFTSGFLHEIEKKMNRSMRHLINKCDKVIIPDYGDNKANLVYVGPIVREVKSERNSLRYNFGLTRKTILVCAGGTDAGRHLIQKSLEAYRKLKKRFDVDLILVSGPNLKLDDSNDFYNLGFVDNLHEYVYASDLVISLAGRSTIDESTVYGTPGIFIPIKNHFEQEQNALRLGYKYEDISKLERLIEEKLELSHQNPILNSRGAEVTARIISELL
;
A
#
# COMPACT_ATOMS: atom_id res chain seq x y z
N MET A 1 -17.50 -13.20 7.12
CA MET A 1 -16.05 -12.90 7.18
C MET A 1 -15.80 -11.51 7.71
N LEU A 2 -14.69 -11.27 8.42
CA LEU A 2 -14.28 -9.96 8.91
C LEU A 2 -12.94 -9.58 8.26
N PHE A 3 -12.93 -8.47 7.53
CA PHE A 3 -11.73 -7.89 6.92
C PHE A 3 -11.27 -6.70 7.76
N PHE A 4 -10.11 -6.83 8.38
CA PHE A 4 -9.44 -5.75 9.11
C PHE A 4 -8.39 -5.12 8.21
N THR A 5 -8.76 -4.01 7.59
CA THR A 5 -7.96 -3.32 6.59
C THR A 5 -7.24 -2.14 7.20
N SER A 6 -5.92 -2.11 7.12
CA SER A 6 -5.13 -0.96 7.57
C SER A 6 -5.57 0.32 6.85
N PRO A 7 -5.92 1.40 7.57
CA PRO A 7 -6.30 2.68 6.94
C PRO A 7 -5.11 3.59 6.66
N ILE A 8 -3.88 3.10 6.78
CA ILE A 8 -2.65 3.85 6.52
C ILE A 8 -2.37 3.83 5.01
N GLY A 9 -2.83 4.86 4.32
CA GLY A 9 -2.86 4.88 2.85
C GLY A 9 -4.10 4.19 2.28
N LEU A 10 -4.18 4.08 0.96
CA LEU A 10 -5.30 3.45 0.25
C LEU A 10 -4.92 2.08 -0.33
N GLY A 11 -3.63 1.74 -0.33
CA GLY A 11 -3.14 0.50 -0.94
C GLY A 11 -3.75 -0.76 -0.35
N HIS A 12 -3.88 -0.83 0.98
CA HIS A 12 -4.52 -1.95 1.66
C HIS A 12 -6.01 -2.08 1.25
N ALA A 13 -6.73 -0.96 1.22
CA ALA A 13 -8.14 -0.97 0.83
C ALA A 13 -8.34 -1.43 -0.62
N THR A 14 -7.53 -0.95 -1.57
CA THR A 14 -7.61 -1.38 -2.98
C THR A 14 -7.32 -2.87 -3.14
N ARG A 15 -6.33 -3.39 -2.42
CA ARG A 15 -5.97 -4.81 -2.41
C ARG A 15 -7.08 -5.67 -1.81
N ASP A 16 -7.59 -5.29 -0.67
CA ASP A 16 -8.65 -6.03 0.02
C ASP A 16 -9.97 -6.02 -0.76
N ILE A 17 -10.30 -4.93 -1.44
CA ILE A 17 -11.43 -4.85 -2.36
C ILE A 17 -11.26 -5.88 -3.49
N ALA A 18 -10.08 -5.95 -4.12
CA ALA A 18 -9.81 -6.91 -5.18
C ALA A 18 -10.00 -8.35 -4.71
N ILE A 19 -9.54 -8.68 -3.50
CA ILE A 19 -9.75 -10.00 -2.88
C ILE A 19 -11.23 -10.24 -2.60
N ALA A 20 -11.90 -9.29 -1.96
CA ALA A 20 -13.30 -9.44 -1.55
C ALA A 20 -14.25 -9.58 -2.76
N GLU A 21 -13.97 -8.89 -3.87
CA GLU A 21 -14.69 -9.08 -5.14
C GLU A 21 -14.60 -10.54 -5.64
N LYS A 22 -13.40 -11.15 -5.56
CA LYS A 22 -13.20 -12.55 -5.95
C LYS A 22 -13.81 -13.54 -4.94
N VAL A 23 -13.75 -13.22 -3.64
CA VAL A 23 -14.43 -14.01 -2.60
C VAL A 23 -15.94 -14.08 -2.86
N LYS A 24 -16.60 -12.94 -3.15
CA LYS A 24 -18.04 -12.89 -3.47
C LYS A 24 -18.42 -13.74 -4.70
N GLN A 25 -17.49 -13.99 -5.63
CA GLN A 25 -17.73 -14.85 -6.79
C GLN A 25 -17.69 -16.34 -6.45
N ILE A 26 -17.02 -16.72 -5.34
CA ILE A 26 -16.79 -18.11 -4.96
C ILE A 26 -17.78 -18.54 -3.87
N VAL A 27 -18.03 -17.66 -2.89
CA VAL A 27 -18.84 -17.97 -1.71
C VAL A 27 -19.91 -16.92 -1.46
N ASN A 28 -21.06 -17.36 -0.95
CA ASN A 28 -22.16 -16.48 -0.57
C ASN A 28 -22.11 -16.20 0.94
N ASP A 29 -21.04 -15.56 1.41
CA ASP A 29 -20.88 -15.16 2.81
C ASP A 29 -20.86 -13.64 2.96
N GLU A 30 -21.32 -13.15 4.11
CA GLU A 30 -21.28 -11.73 4.42
C GLU A 30 -19.84 -11.29 4.69
N ILE A 31 -19.41 -10.23 4.02
CA ILE A 31 -18.11 -9.60 4.21
C ILE A 31 -18.33 -8.27 4.92
N LEU A 32 -17.74 -8.11 6.10
CA LEU A 32 -17.73 -6.86 6.87
C LEU A 32 -16.30 -6.36 7.00
N PHE A 33 -16.07 -5.14 6.54
CA PHE A 33 -14.79 -4.46 6.66
C PHE A 33 -14.71 -3.63 7.94
N ILE A 34 -13.55 -3.62 8.57
CA ILE A 34 -13.19 -2.76 9.69
C ILE A 34 -12.00 -1.94 9.26
N SER A 35 -12.18 -0.63 9.11
CA SER A 35 -11.15 0.29 8.64
C SER A 35 -11.40 1.71 9.17
N GLY A 36 -10.91 2.74 8.46
CA GLY A 36 -11.12 4.13 8.84
C GLY A 36 -10.76 5.15 7.77
N GLY A 37 -11.27 6.38 7.91
CA GLY A 37 -10.95 7.49 7.02
C GLY A 37 -11.17 7.18 5.53
N ALA A 38 -10.25 7.60 4.68
CA ALA A 38 -10.37 7.43 3.22
C ALA A 38 -10.46 5.96 2.76
N ALA A 39 -9.87 5.04 3.51
CA ALA A 39 -9.99 3.60 3.21
C ALA A 39 -11.42 3.10 3.43
N TYR A 40 -12.07 3.53 4.53
CA TYR A 40 -13.48 3.27 4.76
C TYR A 40 -14.35 3.85 3.64
N ASP A 41 -14.10 5.10 3.24
CA ASP A 41 -14.89 5.77 2.21
C ASP A 41 -14.80 5.03 0.87
N LEU A 42 -13.59 4.60 0.49
CA LEU A 42 -13.38 3.81 -0.72
C LEU A 42 -14.10 2.46 -0.67
N ILE A 43 -13.94 1.69 0.41
CA ILE A 43 -14.57 0.37 0.59
C ILE A 43 -16.10 0.49 0.52
N SER A 44 -16.66 1.50 1.19
CA SER A 44 -18.12 1.74 1.21
C SER A 44 -18.65 2.12 -0.18
N LYS A 45 -17.88 2.92 -0.94
CA LYS A 45 -18.23 3.34 -2.30
C LYS A 45 -18.24 2.16 -3.29
N GLU A 46 -17.39 1.16 -3.06
CA GLU A 46 -17.37 -0.09 -3.82
C GLU A 46 -18.49 -1.09 -3.40
N GLY A 47 -19.41 -0.65 -2.54
CA GLY A 47 -20.61 -1.42 -2.16
C GLY A 47 -20.37 -2.51 -1.11
N PHE A 48 -19.28 -2.45 -0.37
CA PHE A 48 -19.06 -3.33 0.76
C PHE A 48 -19.55 -2.71 2.07
N GLN A 49 -20.06 -3.56 2.96
CA GLN A 49 -20.35 -3.16 4.34
C GLN A 49 -19.05 -2.86 5.06
N ALA A 50 -18.96 -1.69 5.71
CA ALA A 50 -17.76 -1.27 6.41
C ALA A 50 -18.07 -0.52 7.71
N LEU A 51 -17.16 -0.62 8.69
CA LEU A 51 -17.19 0.13 9.94
C LEU A 51 -16.02 1.11 9.99
N ASN A 52 -16.33 2.41 10.17
CA ASN A 52 -15.34 3.49 10.24
C ASN A 52 -14.84 3.67 11.68
N LEU A 53 -14.01 2.76 12.16
CA LEU A 53 -13.58 2.69 13.55
C LEU A 53 -12.13 3.08 13.79
N TYR A 54 -11.27 2.94 12.78
CA TYR A 54 -9.84 3.18 12.91
C TYR A 54 -9.48 4.64 12.66
N ARG A 55 -8.56 5.17 13.47
CA ARG A 55 -8.08 6.56 13.39
C ARG A 55 -6.55 6.56 13.52
N PRO A 56 -5.82 6.25 12.45
CA PRO A 56 -4.36 6.18 12.47
C PRO A 56 -3.74 7.56 12.68
N PRO A 57 -2.56 7.64 13.29
CA PRO A 57 -1.80 8.88 13.33
C PRO A 57 -1.30 9.24 11.94
N SER A 58 -1.41 10.51 11.57
CA SER A 58 -0.86 11.02 10.31
C SER A 58 0.67 11.08 10.36
N PHE A 59 1.31 10.86 9.21
CA PHE A 59 2.72 11.13 9.01
C PHE A 59 2.95 12.65 8.89
N THR A 60 4.05 13.14 9.47
CA THR A 60 4.52 14.49 9.18
C THR A 60 5.63 14.39 8.14
N VAL A 61 5.35 14.90 6.95
CA VAL A 61 6.30 14.92 5.82
C VAL A 61 6.57 16.35 5.42
N ASP A 62 7.86 16.71 5.28
CA ASP A 62 8.30 17.99 4.80
C ASP A 62 9.31 17.81 3.67
N SER A 63 9.06 18.49 2.55
CA SER A 63 9.89 18.40 1.36
C SER A 63 10.19 16.93 0.92
N GLY A 64 9.19 16.05 1.04
CA GLY A 64 9.32 14.63 0.71
C GLY A 64 10.14 13.80 1.71
N LYS A 65 10.38 14.33 2.92
CA LYS A 65 11.13 13.63 3.98
C LYS A 65 10.25 13.43 5.20
N LEU A 66 10.27 12.21 5.74
CA LEU A 66 9.57 11.91 6.99
C LEU A 66 10.22 12.67 8.16
N ARG A 67 9.39 13.37 8.94
CA ARG A 67 9.81 14.12 10.13
C ARG A 67 9.33 13.43 11.40
N ASN A 68 10.11 13.56 12.45
CA ASN A 68 9.76 13.10 13.81
C ASN A 68 9.22 11.64 13.87
N PRO A 69 9.91 10.67 13.30
CA PRO A 69 9.44 9.28 13.25
C PRO A 69 9.19 8.69 14.65
N PHE A 70 9.97 9.10 15.66
CA PHE A 70 9.79 8.65 17.04
C PHE A 70 8.43 9.10 17.62
N VAL A 71 8.05 10.36 17.41
CA VAL A 71 6.76 10.89 17.88
C VAL A 71 5.61 10.13 17.20
N TRP A 72 5.77 9.84 15.91
CA TRP A 72 4.80 9.03 15.18
C TRP A 72 4.71 7.62 15.75
N LEU A 73 5.84 6.96 16.03
CA LEU A 73 5.87 5.61 16.63
C LEU A 73 5.15 5.57 17.98
N MET A 74 5.36 6.57 18.85
CA MET A 74 4.66 6.64 20.13
C MET A 74 3.15 6.77 19.96
N LYS A 75 2.70 7.61 19.03
CA LYS A 75 1.28 7.75 18.67
C LYS A 75 0.73 6.43 18.08
N TYR A 76 1.54 5.73 17.28
CA TYR A 76 1.18 4.45 16.70
C TYR A 76 0.98 3.36 17.76
N ILE A 77 1.82 3.30 18.79
CA ILE A 77 1.64 2.34 19.91
C ILE A 77 0.30 2.57 20.62
N ILE A 78 -0.10 3.83 20.81
CA ILE A 78 -1.41 4.16 21.41
C ILE A 78 -2.54 3.75 20.46
N TYR A 79 -2.40 4.04 19.18
CA TYR A 79 -3.34 3.62 18.14
C TYR A 79 -3.49 2.10 18.08
N TYR A 80 -2.40 1.35 18.07
CA TYR A 80 -2.41 -0.12 18.09
C TYR A 80 -3.20 -0.69 19.28
N LYS A 81 -3.01 -0.13 20.48
CA LYS A 81 -3.78 -0.54 21.67
C LYS A 81 -5.28 -0.28 21.52
N ARG A 82 -5.65 0.82 20.84
CA ARG A 82 -7.07 1.12 20.55
C ARG A 82 -7.63 0.14 19.52
N CYS A 83 -6.88 -0.15 18.46
CA CYS A 83 -7.28 -1.14 17.46
C CYS A 83 -7.50 -2.52 18.07
N LYS A 84 -6.67 -2.95 19.03
CA LYS A 84 -6.90 -4.21 19.77
C LYS A 84 -8.23 -4.23 20.49
N LYS A 85 -8.62 -3.16 21.17
CA LYS A 85 -9.93 -3.07 21.86
C LYS A 85 -11.09 -3.14 20.87
N ILE A 86 -10.98 -2.40 19.75
CA ILE A 86 -11.98 -2.40 18.68
C ILE A 86 -12.10 -3.81 18.08
N ALA A 87 -10.97 -4.42 17.73
CA ALA A 87 -10.94 -5.78 17.16
C ALA A 87 -11.57 -6.80 18.14
N GLU A 88 -11.25 -6.72 19.44
CA GLU A 88 -11.83 -7.59 20.45
C GLU A 88 -13.36 -7.46 20.52
N GLU A 89 -13.87 -6.24 20.51
CA GLU A 89 -15.32 -5.99 20.54
C GLU A 89 -16.02 -6.54 19.29
N VAL A 90 -15.46 -6.28 18.09
CA VAL A 90 -16.05 -6.73 16.83
C VAL A 90 -16.00 -8.24 16.71
N ILE A 91 -14.84 -8.86 16.99
CA ILE A 91 -14.66 -10.31 16.84
C ILE A 91 -15.52 -11.08 17.87
N ARG A 92 -15.62 -10.60 19.10
CA ARG A 92 -16.50 -11.23 20.13
C ARG A 92 -17.97 -11.20 19.73
N LYS A 93 -18.44 -10.11 19.12
CA LYS A 93 -19.82 -10.04 18.60
C LYS A 93 -20.08 -11.05 17.48
N ALA A 94 -19.07 -11.39 16.70
CA ALA A 94 -19.17 -12.34 15.60
C ALA A 94 -18.75 -13.78 15.97
N SER A 95 -18.23 -14.02 17.17
CA SER A 95 -17.58 -15.30 17.57
C SER A 95 -18.50 -16.52 17.49
N HIS A 96 -19.81 -16.35 17.66
CA HIS A 96 -20.80 -17.44 17.55
C HIS A 96 -20.93 -18.00 16.10
N LYS A 97 -20.44 -17.30 15.11
CA LYS A 97 -20.43 -17.69 13.68
C LYS A 97 -19.09 -18.28 13.24
N HIS A 98 -18.12 -18.49 14.13
CA HIS A 98 -16.75 -18.92 13.80
C HIS A 98 -16.12 -18.13 12.65
N PRO A 99 -15.94 -16.81 12.78
CA PRO A 99 -15.60 -15.96 11.67
C PRO A 99 -14.19 -16.23 11.15
N ILE A 100 -14.02 -16.18 9.83
CA ILE A 100 -12.70 -16.02 9.23
C ILE A 100 -12.29 -14.56 9.40
N ILE A 101 -11.10 -14.35 9.93
CA ILE A 101 -10.46 -13.07 10.12
C ILE A 101 -9.41 -12.90 9.02
N VAL A 102 -9.64 -11.97 8.12
CA VAL A 102 -8.66 -11.54 7.12
C VAL A 102 -8.11 -10.20 7.57
N SER A 103 -6.81 -10.12 7.76
CA SER A 103 -6.14 -8.91 8.23
C SER A 103 -5.12 -8.46 7.22
N ASP A 104 -5.26 -7.26 6.70
CA ASP A 104 -4.24 -6.65 5.85
C ASP A 104 -3.40 -5.69 6.68
N GLU A 105 -2.25 -6.22 7.13
CA GLU A 105 -1.28 -5.54 7.99
C GLU A 105 -1.85 -4.97 9.31
N ASP A 106 -3.04 -5.39 9.72
CA ASP A 106 -3.58 -5.06 11.03
C ASP A 106 -3.22 -6.13 12.07
N PHE A 107 -2.01 -6.06 12.61
CA PHE A 107 -1.54 -6.97 13.65
C PHE A 107 -2.35 -6.91 14.96
N ALA A 108 -3.17 -5.87 15.12
CA ALA A 108 -4.02 -5.75 16.29
C ALA A 108 -5.17 -6.78 16.29
N SER A 109 -5.83 -6.96 15.15
CA SER A 109 -6.89 -7.97 14.98
C SER A 109 -6.34 -9.38 15.09
N ILE A 110 -5.16 -9.65 14.47
CA ILE A 110 -4.47 -10.95 14.60
C ILE A 110 -4.12 -11.25 16.06
N ALA A 111 -3.58 -10.28 16.81
CA ALA A 111 -3.23 -10.48 18.22
C ALA A 111 -4.44 -10.79 19.11
N VAL A 112 -5.61 -10.33 18.72
CA VAL A 112 -6.86 -10.61 19.44
C VAL A 112 -7.45 -11.95 18.99
N SER A 113 -7.58 -12.16 17.71
CA SER A 113 -8.25 -13.34 17.14
C SER A 113 -7.56 -14.66 17.52
N GLN A 114 -6.24 -14.68 17.63
CA GLN A 114 -5.47 -15.84 18.09
C GLN A 114 -5.76 -16.29 19.52
N ASN A 115 -6.42 -15.46 20.32
CA ASN A 115 -6.86 -15.79 21.68
C ASN A 115 -8.34 -16.18 21.74
N ILE A 116 -9.04 -16.15 20.61
CA ILE A 116 -10.45 -16.52 20.50
C ILE A 116 -10.54 -17.90 19.85
N ILE A 117 -11.09 -18.87 20.57
CA ILE A 117 -11.24 -20.24 20.11
C ILE A 117 -12.15 -20.26 18.88
N LEU A 118 -11.75 -21.05 17.85
CA LEU A 118 -12.51 -21.33 16.63
C LEU A 118 -12.50 -20.22 15.55
N SER A 119 -11.70 -19.15 15.66
CA SER A 119 -11.48 -18.24 14.54
C SER A 119 -10.35 -18.74 13.64
N LYS A 120 -10.50 -18.59 12.31
CA LYS A 120 -9.43 -18.77 11.34
C LYS A 120 -8.78 -17.43 11.05
N ASN A 121 -7.46 -17.41 10.98
CA ASN A 121 -6.68 -16.17 10.89
C ASN A 121 -5.82 -16.16 9.63
N ILE A 122 -6.11 -15.23 8.74
CA ILE A 122 -5.34 -14.97 7.54
C ILE A 122 -4.71 -13.58 7.66
N LEU A 123 -3.40 -13.51 7.53
CA LEU A 123 -2.67 -12.25 7.48
C LEU A 123 -2.20 -12.00 6.05
N ILE A 124 -2.50 -10.85 5.48
CA ILE A 124 -1.90 -10.34 4.24
C ILE A 124 -0.74 -9.45 4.64
N TYR A 125 0.44 -9.72 4.08
CA TYR A 125 1.67 -9.09 4.53
C TYR A 125 2.64 -8.85 3.38
N ASP A 126 3.02 -7.58 3.15
CA ASP A 126 3.83 -7.16 1.99
C ASP A 126 5.33 -7.47 2.10
N MET A 127 5.76 -8.07 3.18
CA MET A 127 7.18 -8.11 3.52
C MET A 127 7.90 -9.37 3.06
N VAL A 128 9.17 -9.18 2.74
CA VAL A 128 10.13 -10.25 2.48
C VAL A 128 10.15 -11.24 3.64
N ASP A 129 10.13 -12.53 3.32
CA ASP A 129 10.11 -13.71 4.20
C ASP A 129 10.57 -13.44 5.64
N PRO A 130 9.64 -13.28 6.60
CA PRO A 130 10.00 -13.02 8.00
C PRO A 130 10.67 -14.24 8.69
N THR A 131 10.66 -15.40 8.02
CA THR A 131 11.22 -16.66 8.53
C THR A 131 12.60 -17.00 7.94
N ALA A 132 13.10 -16.19 6.99
CA ALA A 132 14.44 -16.40 6.43
C ALA A 132 15.49 -16.36 7.53
N ASN A 133 15.94 -17.53 7.95
CA ASN A 133 17.01 -17.75 8.95
C ASN A 133 18.41 -17.37 8.44
N THR A 134 18.52 -16.53 7.44
CA THR A 134 19.80 -16.03 6.95
C THR A 134 20.33 -14.97 7.91
N ILE A 135 20.86 -15.46 9.03
CA ILE A 135 21.49 -14.71 10.13
C ILE A 135 22.63 -13.79 9.64
N ASN A 136 23.09 -13.93 8.40
CA ASN A 136 24.23 -13.21 7.84
C ASN A 136 23.90 -12.12 6.83
N ASP A 137 22.65 -11.91 6.45
CA ASP A 137 22.31 -10.84 5.51
C ASP A 137 21.76 -9.61 6.24
N LYS A 138 22.50 -8.50 6.15
CA LYS A 138 22.06 -7.20 6.70
C LYS A 138 20.71 -6.75 6.15
N ALA A 139 20.32 -7.21 4.96
CA ALA A 139 19.05 -6.90 4.32
C ALA A 139 17.87 -7.62 5.00
N SER A 140 18.03 -8.90 5.39
CA SER A 140 16.97 -9.67 6.04
C SER A 140 16.70 -9.26 7.50
N ARG A 141 17.68 -8.68 8.20
CA ARG A 141 17.47 -8.05 9.52
C ARG A 141 16.57 -6.79 9.43
N LEU A 142 16.55 -6.15 8.30
CA LEU A 142 15.84 -4.91 8.03
C LEU A 142 14.35 -5.12 7.63
N ALA A 143 13.99 -6.31 7.18
CA ALA A 143 12.70 -6.57 6.54
C ALA A 143 11.49 -6.61 7.50
N ILE A 144 11.67 -6.97 8.76
CA ILE A 144 10.55 -7.18 9.71
C ILE A 144 10.05 -5.89 10.36
N THR A 145 10.85 -4.84 10.28
CA THR A 145 10.57 -3.54 10.92
C THR A 145 9.88 -2.53 9.99
N SER A 146 9.59 -2.89 8.75
CA SER A 146 9.23 -1.90 7.73
C SER A 146 7.83 -1.30 7.87
N THR A 147 6.86 -2.09 8.32
CA THR A 147 5.50 -1.54 8.52
C THR A 147 5.41 -0.65 9.77
N TYR A 148 6.27 -0.90 10.74
CA TYR A 148 6.15 -0.28 12.07
C TYR A 148 7.43 0.26 12.69
N GLY A 149 8.56 0.34 11.99
CA GLY A 149 9.70 0.95 12.65
C GLY A 149 11.10 0.56 12.26
N ASN A 150 11.43 0.38 11.00
CA ASN A 150 12.83 0.55 10.60
C ASN A 150 13.13 2.03 10.39
N PHE A 151 13.00 2.79 11.46
CA PHE A 151 13.61 4.10 11.51
C PHE A 151 15.10 3.91 11.76
N LYS A 152 15.93 3.84 10.70
CA LYS A 152 17.32 4.20 10.85
C LYS A 152 17.34 5.65 11.26
N PHE A 153 17.55 5.90 12.55
CA PHE A 153 17.98 7.19 13.03
C PHE A 153 19.37 7.42 12.47
N GLU A 154 19.50 8.04 11.30
CA GLU A 154 20.75 8.71 10.96
C GLU A 154 20.92 9.83 11.99
N ASN A 155 21.89 9.65 12.89
CA ASN A 155 22.31 10.58 13.91
C ASN A 155 22.85 11.87 13.27
N ASN A 156 21.96 12.77 12.85
CA ASN A 156 22.32 14.12 12.42
C ASN A 156 21.84 15.21 13.37
N ILE A 157 21.45 14.84 14.58
CA ILE A 157 21.23 15.80 15.69
C ILE A 157 21.74 15.09 16.93
N GLY A 158 22.68 15.68 17.67
CA GLY A 158 23.37 15.17 18.84
C GLY A 158 22.51 14.53 19.92
N GLU A 159 21.95 13.34 19.63
CA GLU A 159 21.19 12.55 20.56
C GLU A 159 22.11 11.58 21.30
N THR A 160 21.95 11.58 22.60
CA THR A 160 22.76 10.80 23.54
C THR A 160 22.66 9.29 23.25
N HIS A 161 23.74 8.55 23.43
CA HIS A 161 23.85 7.09 23.28
C HIS A 161 22.74 6.27 24.02
N PHE A 162 22.04 6.89 24.94
CA PHE A 162 20.98 6.28 25.73
C PHE A 162 19.69 6.09 24.92
N THR A 163 19.34 7.02 24.03
CA THR A 163 18.10 6.94 23.22
C THR A 163 18.19 5.87 22.14
N SER A 164 19.36 5.64 21.56
CA SER A 164 19.54 4.62 20.52
C SER A 164 19.40 3.18 21.04
N GLY A 165 19.89 2.90 22.23
CA GLY A 165 19.77 1.58 22.87
C GLY A 165 18.33 1.23 23.26
N PHE A 166 17.59 2.19 23.82
CA PHE A 166 16.20 2.02 24.23
C PHE A 166 15.29 1.77 23.02
N LEU A 167 15.48 2.52 21.95
CA LEU A 167 14.74 2.32 20.69
C LEU A 167 15.01 0.96 20.07
N HIS A 168 16.25 0.53 20.06
CA HIS A 168 16.62 -0.79 19.56
C HIS A 168 15.95 -1.93 20.34
N GLU A 169 15.87 -1.84 21.66
CA GLU A 169 15.17 -2.85 22.48
C GLU A 169 13.65 -2.85 22.23
N ILE A 170 13.01 -1.69 22.05
CA ILE A 170 11.59 -1.61 21.66
C ILE A 170 11.39 -2.28 20.31
N GLU A 171 12.19 -1.94 19.33
CA GLU A 171 12.17 -2.53 17.98
C GLU A 171 12.30 -4.05 18.03
N LYS A 172 13.30 -4.56 18.74
CA LYS A 172 13.55 -5.99 18.91
C LYS A 172 12.37 -6.72 19.56
N LYS A 173 11.73 -6.09 20.55
CA LYS A 173 10.54 -6.64 21.22
C LYS A 173 9.34 -6.67 20.29
N MET A 174 9.12 -5.58 19.53
CA MET A 174 8.05 -5.52 18.53
C MET A 174 8.24 -6.60 17.46
N ASN A 175 9.43 -6.72 16.90
CA ASN A 175 9.76 -7.72 15.88
C ASN A 175 9.53 -9.14 16.38
N ARG A 176 9.94 -9.45 17.61
CA ARG A 176 9.68 -10.77 18.22
C ARG A 176 8.17 -11.03 18.35
N SER A 177 7.40 -10.03 18.80
CA SER A 177 5.96 -10.14 18.91
C SER A 177 5.28 -10.37 17.56
N MET A 178 5.67 -9.61 16.53
CA MET A 178 5.14 -9.76 15.18
C MET A 178 5.44 -11.14 14.59
N ARG A 179 6.68 -11.63 14.70
CA ARG A 179 7.04 -13.00 14.26
C ARG A 179 6.18 -14.06 14.93
N HIS A 180 5.93 -13.90 16.22
CA HIS A 180 5.09 -14.84 16.95
C HIS A 180 3.64 -14.84 16.42
N LEU A 181 3.07 -13.67 16.13
CA LEU A 181 1.74 -13.54 15.53
C LEU A 181 1.69 -14.15 14.13
N ILE A 182 2.67 -13.85 13.28
CA ILE A 182 2.80 -14.40 11.91
C ILE A 182 2.84 -15.94 11.94
N ASN A 183 3.67 -16.52 12.78
CA ASN A 183 3.82 -17.98 12.88
C ASN A 183 2.56 -18.70 13.38
N LYS A 184 1.66 -17.99 14.04
CA LYS A 184 0.40 -18.54 14.55
C LYS A 184 -0.79 -18.35 13.61
N CYS A 185 -0.64 -17.63 12.52
CA CYS A 185 -1.71 -17.51 11.53
C CYS A 185 -1.94 -18.84 10.81
N ASP A 186 -3.19 -19.15 10.46
CA ASP A 186 -3.52 -20.30 9.64
C ASP A 186 -2.88 -20.16 8.25
N LYS A 187 -2.93 -18.96 7.68
CA LYS A 187 -2.26 -18.58 6.43
C LYS A 187 -1.70 -17.16 6.52
N VAL A 188 -0.56 -16.96 5.86
CA VAL A 188 0.04 -15.65 5.64
C VAL A 188 0.20 -15.48 4.14
N ILE A 189 -0.54 -14.56 3.57
CA ILE A 189 -0.56 -14.27 2.15
C ILE A 189 0.52 -13.22 1.85
N ILE A 190 1.43 -13.56 0.96
CA ILE A 190 2.48 -12.65 0.51
C ILE A 190 2.14 -12.23 -0.93
N PRO A 191 1.81 -10.96 -1.17
CA PRO A 191 1.49 -10.45 -2.50
C PRO A 191 2.75 -10.21 -3.35
N ASP A 192 3.58 -11.21 -3.47
CA ASP A 192 4.84 -11.20 -4.23
C ASP A 192 5.07 -12.59 -4.83
N TYR A 193 6.11 -12.72 -5.66
CA TYR A 193 6.54 -13.99 -6.22
C TYR A 193 7.55 -14.66 -5.30
N GLY A 194 7.40 -15.93 -5.03
CA GLY A 194 8.29 -16.71 -4.17
C GLY A 194 7.80 -18.13 -3.96
N ASP A 195 8.54 -18.90 -3.17
CA ASP A 195 8.22 -20.28 -2.85
C ASP A 195 7.41 -20.38 -1.55
N ASN A 196 6.33 -21.12 -1.57
CA ASN A 196 5.50 -21.37 -0.40
C ASN A 196 6.26 -22.13 0.68
N LYS A 197 6.14 -21.69 1.94
CA LYS A 197 6.79 -22.33 3.10
C LYS A 197 5.86 -22.31 4.31
N ALA A 198 5.60 -23.46 4.90
CA ALA A 198 4.73 -23.60 6.06
C ALA A 198 3.37 -22.91 5.86
N ASN A 199 3.06 -21.88 6.64
CA ASN A 199 1.85 -21.08 6.50
C ASN A 199 2.00 -19.86 5.56
N LEU A 200 3.20 -19.62 5.01
CA LEU A 200 3.47 -18.54 4.05
C LEU A 200 3.10 -18.98 2.64
N VAL A 201 2.24 -18.21 1.98
CA VAL A 201 1.77 -18.47 0.61
C VAL A 201 2.00 -17.25 -0.26
N TYR A 202 2.85 -17.40 -1.27
CA TYR A 202 3.11 -16.38 -2.27
C TYR A 202 2.07 -16.48 -3.38
N VAL A 203 1.36 -15.39 -3.63
CA VAL A 203 0.24 -15.37 -4.57
C VAL A 203 0.48 -14.48 -5.81
N GLY A 204 1.63 -13.80 -5.85
CA GLY A 204 1.88 -12.75 -6.83
C GLY A 204 1.16 -11.43 -6.49
N PRO A 205 1.34 -10.39 -7.29
CA PRO A 205 0.72 -9.09 -7.09
C PRO A 205 -0.81 -9.20 -6.98
N ILE A 206 -1.39 -8.47 -6.02
CA ILE A 206 -2.84 -8.39 -5.84
C ILE A 206 -3.30 -7.01 -6.29
N VAL A 207 -3.95 -6.95 -7.44
CA VAL A 207 -4.44 -5.71 -8.05
C VAL A 207 -5.92 -5.83 -8.40
N ARG A 208 -6.60 -4.70 -8.57
CA ARG A 208 -7.99 -4.66 -9.04
C ARG A 208 -8.06 -5.09 -10.51
N GLU A 209 -9.15 -5.72 -10.89
CA GLU A 209 -9.37 -6.13 -12.27
C GLU A 209 -9.81 -4.94 -13.12
N VAL A 210 -9.12 -4.68 -14.23
CA VAL A 210 -9.59 -3.72 -15.23
C VAL A 210 -10.46 -4.48 -16.24
N LYS A 211 -11.74 -4.11 -16.30
CA LYS A 211 -12.75 -4.82 -17.11
C LYS A 211 -12.84 -4.30 -18.55
N SER A 212 -12.28 -3.13 -18.81
CA SER A 212 -12.38 -2.45 -20.11
C SER A 212 -11.04 -2.46 -20.84
N GLU A 213 -11.10 -2.56 -22.16
CA GLU A 213 -9.91 -2.40 -23.00
C GLU A 213 -9.29 -1.01 -22.85
N ARG A 214 -7.96 -0.92 -22.92
CA ARG A 214 -7.21 0.33 -22.74
C ARG A 214 -7.70 1.45 -23.66
N ASN A 215 -7.95 1.16 -24.94
CA ASN A 215 -8.41 2.18 -25.91
C ASN A 215 -9.81 2.70 -25.56
N SER A 216 -10.68 1.83 -25.05
CA SER A 216 -12.02 2.23 -24.59
C SER A 216 -11.94 3.15 -23.37
N LEU A 217 -11.05 2.84 -22.42
CA LEU A 217 -10.83 3.72 -21.25
C LEU A 217 -10.24 5.05 -21.67
N ARG A 218 -9.25 5.06 -22.57
CA ARG A 218 -8.68 6.30 -23.10
C ARG A 218 -9.73 7.18 -23.78
N TYR A 219 -10.60 6.58 -24.58
CA TYR A 219 -11.73 7.29 -25.18
C TYR A 219 -12.68 7.88 -24.14
N ASN A 220 -13.08 7.07 -23.16
CA ASN A 220 -14.00 7.49 -22.10
C ASN A 220 -13.42 8.60 -21.20
N PHE A 221 -12.12 8.59 -20.99
CA PHE A 221 -11.40 9.62 -20.21
C PHE A 221 -10.96 10.82 -21.04
N GLY A 222 -11.22 10.83 -22.37
CA GLY A 222 -10.81 11.91 -23.26
C GLY A 222 -9.29 12.00 -23.52
N LEU A 223 -8.56 10.90 -23.36
CA LEU A 223 -7.09 10.84 -23.49
C LEU A 223 -6.68 10.65 -24.96
N THR A 224 -6.54 11.74 -25.67
CA THR A 224 -6.17 11.73 -27.11
C THR A 224 -4.66 11.79 -27.36
N ARG A 225 -3.88 12.27 -26.37
CA ARG A 225 -2.42 12.42 -26.43
C ARG A 225 -1.72 11.45 -25.50
N LYS A 226 -0.39 11.38 -25.60
CA LYS A 226 0.39 10.71 -24.52
C LYS A 226 0.05 11.35 -23.17
N THR A 227 -0.24 10.53 -22.17
CA THR A 227 -0.77 10.99 -20.90
C THR A 227 0.12 10.55 -19.76
N ILE A 228 0.58 11.51 -18.98
CA ILE A 228 1.28 11.29 -17.70
C ILE A 228 0.27 11.32 -16.57
N LEU A 229 0.18 10.25 -15.81
CA LEU A 229 -0.58 10.21 -14.55
C LEU A 229 0.35 10.49 -13.38
N VAL A 230 0.03 11.51 -12.58
CA VAL A 230 0.73 11.77 -11.30
C VAL A 230 -0.23 11.41 -10.16
N CYS A 231 0.16 10.49 -9.29
CA CYS A 231 -0.64 10.11 -8.13
C CYS A 231 0.14 10.25 -6.82
N ALA A 232 -0.49 10.96 -5.87
CA ALA A 232 0.13 11.33 -4.58
C ALA A 232 -0.08 10.27 -3.48
N GLY A 233 -0.90 9.25 -3.74
CA GLY A 233 -1.36 8.29 -2.73
C GLY A 233 -2.47 8.84 -1.84
N GLY A 234 -2.80 8.10 -0.78
CA GLY A 234 -3.93 8.43 0.13
C GLY A 234 -3.63 9.47 1.20
N THR A 235 -2.42 10.04 1.25
CA THR A 235 -1.98 10.99 2.27
C THR A 235 -1.45 12.29 1.65
N ASP A 236 -1.28 13.35 2.45
CA ASP A 236 -0.67 14.62 2.03
C ASP A 236 0.85 14.56 1.80
N ALA A 237 1.45 13.41 2.07
CA ALA A 237 2.90 13.17 1.89
C ALA A 237 3.39 13.35 0.45
N GLY A 238 2.49 13.20 -0.54
CA GLY A 238 2.79 13.33 -1.96
C GLY A 238 2.93 14.76 -2.48
N ARG A 239 2.64 15.79 -1.69
CA ARG A 239 2.67 17.20 -2.13
C ARG A 239 3.99 17.60 -2.81
N HIS A 240 5.13 17.17 -2.26
CA HIS A 240 6.44 17.49 -2.83
C HIS A 240 6.65 16.81 -4.19
N LEU A 241 6.24 15.55 -4.33
CA LEU A 241 6.30 14.83 -5.62
C LEU A 241 5.44 15.53 -6.67
N ILE A 242 4.21 15.92 -6.32
CA ILE A 242 3.32 16.65 -7.23
C ILE A 242 3.99 17.93 -7.73
N GLN A 243 4.50 18.76 -6.81
CA GLN A 243 5.18 20.01 -7.18
C GLN A 243 6.31 19.78 -8.17
N LYS A 244 7.19 18.80 -7.89
CA LYS A 244 8.32 18.47 -8.76
C LYS A 244 7.89 17.87 -10.10
N SER A 245 6.84 17.08 -10.11
CA SER A 245 6.27 16.53 -11.36
C SER A 245 5.68 17.64 -12.23
N LEU A 246 4.96 18.60 -11.64
CA LEU A 246 4.42 19.75 -12.37
C LEU A 246 5.52 20.68 -12.91
N GLU A 247 6.60 20.91 -12.14
CA GLU A 247 7.78 21.67 -12.62
C GLU A 247 8.41 21.00 -13.85
N ALA A 248 8.62 19.67 -13.80
CA ALA A 248 9.16 18.89 -14.91
C ALA A 248 8.21 18.89 -16.12
N TYR A 249 6.91 18.65 -15.89
CA TYR A 249 5.89 18.63 -16.95
C TYR A 249 5.82 19.95 -17.72
N ARG A 250 5.82 21.11 -17.04
CA ARG A 250 5.77 22.42 -17.69
C ARG A 250 6.92 22.69 -18.62
N LYS A 251 8.09 22.11 -18.35
CA LYS A 251 9.25 22.17 -19.25
C LYS A 251 9.07 21.23 -20.46
N LEU A 252 8.61 20.01 -20.20
CA LEU A 252 8.39 18.99 -21.22
C LEU A 252 7.29 19.37 -22.22
N LYS A 253 6.17 19.94 -21.73
CA LYS A 253 5.03 20.39 -22.57
C LYS A 253 5.42 21.37 -23.68
N LYS A 254 6.54 22.07 -23.52
CA LYS A 254 7.07 22.97 -24.57
C LYS A 254 7.73 22.21 -25.74
N ARG A 255 8.07 20.94 -25.55
CA ARG A 255 8.81 20.11 -26.51
C ARG A 255 8.03 18.88 -26.97
N PHE A 256 7.11 18.42 -26.16
CA PHE A 256 6.33 17.20 -26.39
C PHE A 256 4.84 17.49 -26.35
N ASP A 257 4.08 16.84 -27.22
CA ASP A 257 2.61 16.86 -27.19
C ASP A 257 2.11 15.83 -26.18
N VAL A 258 2.03 16.26 -24.92
CA VAL A 258 1.73 15.40 -23.78
C VAL A 258 0.77 16.10 -22.83
N ASP A 259 -0.19 15.33 -22.27
CA ASP A 259 -1.11 15.78 -21.23
C ASP A 259 -0.72 15.20 -19.86
N LEU A 260 -1.10 15.91 -18.80
CA LEU A 260 -0.92 15.44 -17.44
C LEU A 260 -2.25 15.37 -16.71
N ILE A 261 -2.51 14.22 -16.10
CA ILE A 261 -3.58 13.99 -15.15
C ILE A 261 -2.97 13.91 -13.75
N LEU A 262 -3.56 14.64 -12.82
CA LEU A 262 -3.20 14.62 -11.42
C LEU A 262 -4.32 13.99 -10.59
N VAL A 263 -3.99 12.95 -9.83
CA VAL A 263 -4.82 12.38 -8.77
C VAL A 263 -4.15 12.71 -7.44
N SER A 264 -4.58 13.83 -6.84
CA SER A 264 -3.96 14.37 -5.62
C SER A 264 -4.34 13.58 -4.35
N GLY A 265 -5.37 12.74 -4.44
CA GLY A 265 -5.91 12.00 -3.32
C GLY A 265 -6.86 12.82 -2.43
N PRO A 266 -7.44 12.20 -1.38
CA PRO A 266 -8.53 12.81 -0.61
C PRO A 266 -8.08 13.98 0.29
N ASN A 267 -6.80 14.05 0.63
CA ASN A 267 -6.28 14.98 1.64
C ASN A 267 -5.59 16.22 1.05
N LEU A 268 -5.30 16.23 -0.26
CA LEU A 268 -4.62 17.34 -0.92
C LEU A 268 -5.60 18.13 -1.78
N LYS A 269 -5.90 19.36 -1.36
CA LYS A 269 -6.58 20.34 -2.20
C LYS A 269 -5.53 21.13 -2.95
N LEU A 270 -5.65 21.19 -4.25
CA LEU A 270 -4.83 21.98 -5.15
C LEU A 270 -5.74 22.85 -5.99
N ASP A 271 -5.28 24.05 -6.29
CA ASP A 271 -6.04 24.97 -7.15
C ASP A 271 -6.13 24.41 -8.58
N ASP A 272 -7.25 24.70 -9.24
CA ASP A 272 -7.44 24.35 -10.63
C ASP A 272 -6.43 25.08 -11.51
N SER A 273 -5.98 24.41 -12.55
CA SER A 273 -5.01 24.94 -13.51
C SER A 273 -5.43 24.57 -14.92
N ASN A 274 -5.25 25.49 -15.86
CA ASN A 274 -5.45 25.20 -17.30
C ASN A 274 -4.31 24.37 -17.89
N ASP A 275 -3.26 24.11 -17.11
CA ASP A 275 -2.06 23.41 -17.60
C ASP A 275 -2.19 21.88 -17.55
N PHE A 276 -3.03 21.35 -16.64
CA PHE A 276 -3.19 19.92 -16.39
C PHE A 276 -4.59 19.62 -15.84
N TYR A 277 -5.01 18.36 -15.94
CA TYR A 277 -6.29 17.90 -15.42
C TYR A 277 -6.15 17.45 -13.96
N ASN A 278 -6.78 18.17 -13.01
CA ASN A 278 -6.79 17.79 -11.60
C ASN A 278 -8.10 17.06 -11.27
N LEU A 279 -8.02 15.75 -11.02
CA LEU A 279 -9.18 14.91 -10.69
C LEU A 279 -9.45 14.82 -9.18
N GLY A 280 -8.55 15.36 -8.35
CA GLY A 280 -8.68 15.21 -6.89
C GLY A 280 -8.56 13.75 -6.45
N PHE A 281 -9.61 13.21 -5.87
CA PHE A 281 -9.73 11.80 -5.50
C PHE A 281 -10.63 11.05 -6.49
N VAL A 282 -10.14 9.90 -6.97
CA VAL A 282 -10.89 8.96 -7.80
C VAL A 282 -10.88 7.57 -7.15
N ASP A 283 -11.96 6.81 -7.29
CA ASP A 283 -12.08 5.44 -6.80
C ASP A 283 -11.52 4.40 -7.79
N ASN A 284 -11.52 4.75 -9.07
CA ASN A 284 -11.04 3.91 -10.17
C ASN A 284 -9.62 4.25 -10.62
N LEU A 285 -8.72 4.63 -9.71
CA LEU A 285 -7.33 5.00 -10.03
C LEU A 285 -6.63 3.93 -10.88
N HIS A 286 -6.89 2.65 -10.63
CA HIS A 286 -6.34 1.52 -11.38
C HIS A 286 -6.63 1.59 -12.89
N GLU A 287 -7.82 2.07 -13.29
CA GLU A 287 -8.16 2.27 -14.70
C GLU A 287 -7.37 3.43 -15.31
N TYR A 288 -7.14 4.52 -14.55
CA TYR A 288 -6.26 5.62 -14.99
C TYR A 288 -4.81 5.17 -15.12
N VAL A 289 -4.32 4.31 -14.20
CA VAL A 289 -2.98 3.69 -14.33
C VAL A 289 -2.88 2.91 -15.64
N TYR A 290 -3.86 2.07 -15.95
CA TYR A 290 -3.86 1.27 -17.18
C TYR A 290 -4.02 2.12 -18.46
N ALA A 291 -4.83 3.17 -18.42
CA ALA A 291 -5.08 4.03 -19.57
C ALA A 291 -3.92 4.97 -19.89
N SER A 292 -3.06 5.29 -18.91
CA SER A 292 -1.96 6.25 -19.04
C SER A 292 -0.75 5.67 -19.78
N ASP A 293 0.13 6.54 -20.27
CA ASP A 293 1.37 6.15 -20.94
C ASP A 293 2.57 6.17 -19.97
N LEU A 294 2.44 6.88 -18.85
CA LEU A 294 3.44 6.95 -17.79
C LEU A 294 2.75 7.24 -16.45
N VAL A 295 3.15 6.54 -15.41
CA VAL A 295 2.75 6.81 -14.03
C VAL A 295 3.91 7.38 -13.22
N ILE A 296 3.68 8.45 -12.48
CA ILE A 296 4.60 9.01 -11.51
C ILE A 296 3.93 8.94 -10.14
N SER A 297 4.51 8.20 -9.21
CA SER A 297 3.91 8.01 -7.89
C SER A 297 4.95 7.97 -6.77
N LEU A 298 4.48 8.11 -5.53
CA LEU A 298 5.23 7.63 -4.40
C LEU A 298 5.43 6.11 -4.52
N ALA A 299 6.54 5.60 -3.98
CA ALA A 299 6.90 4.19 -4.08
C ALA A 299 6.09 3.26 -3.15
N GLY A 300 4.76 3.46 -3.12
CA GLY A 300 3.82 2.55 -2.45
C GLY A 300 3.58 1.30 -3.26
N ARG A 301 3.48 0.15 -2.61
CA ARG A 301 3.41 -1.16 -3.23
C ARG A 301 2.26 -1.29 -4.23
N SER A 302 1.05 -0.87 -3.88
CA SER A 302 -0.14 -1.06 -4.74
C SER A 302 -0.01 -0.41 -6.11
N THR A 303 0.46 0.85 -6.18
CA THR A 303 0.62 1.53 -7.47
C THR A 303 1.77 0.93 -8.29
N ILE A 304 2.83 0.44 -7.64
CA ILE A 304 3.90 -0.31 -8.30
C ILE A 304 3.34 -1.60 -8.91
N ASP A 305 2.58 -2.36 -8.15
CA ASP A 305 1.99 -3.61 -8.60
C ASP A 305 0.99 -3.39 -9.75
N GLU A 306 0.11 -2.37 -9.64
CA GLU A 306 -0.81 -1.97 -10.70
C GLU A 306 -0.06 -1.58 -11.98
N SER A 307 0.94 -0.70 -11.88
CA SER A 307 1.76 -0.28 -13.03
C SER A 307 2.45 -1.47 -13.70
N THR A 308 3.00 -2.39 -12.89
CA THR A 308 3.70 -3.59 -13.38
C THR A 308 2.74 -4.55 -14.05
N VAL A 309 1.61 -4.86 -13.41
CA VAL A 309 0.62 -5.83 -13.92
C VAL A 309 -0.06 -5.32 -15.19
N TYR A 310 -0.38 -4.03 -15.23
CA TYR A 310 -1.02 -3.43 -16.41
C TYR A 310 -0.04 -3.07 -17.54
N GLY A 311 1.27 -3.19 -17.30
CA GLY A 311 2.31 -2.90 -18.29
C GLY A 311 2.52 -1.40 -18.55
N THR A 312 2.06 -0.53 -17.64
CA THR A 312 2.25 0.92 -17.76
C THR A 312 3.63 1.31 -17.21
N PRO A 313 4.50 1.99 -17.98
CA PRO A 313 5.77 2.49 -17.46
C PRO A 313 5.59 3.37 -16.22
N GLY A 314 6.48 3.22 -15.21
CA GLY A 314 6.36 3.98 -13.97
C GLY A 314 7.67 4.62 -13.50
N ILE A 315 7.54 5.75 -12.78
CA ILE A 315 8.60 6.40 -12.00
C ILE A 315 8.11 6.45 -10.55
N PHE A 316 8.85 5.82 -9.64
CA PHE A 316 8.44 5.64 -8.26
C PHE A 316 9.45 6.27 -7.30
N ILE A 317 9.10 7.44 -6.78
CA ILE A 317 9.97 8.20 -5.88
C ILE A 317 9.57 7.94 -4.42
N PRO A 318 10.50 7.47 -3.58
CA PRO A 318 10.18 7.22 -2.18
C PRO A 318 10.11 8.50 -1.35
N ILE A 319 9.35 8.47 -0.27
CA ILE A 319 9.52 9.44 0.82
C ILE A 319 10.85 9.10 1.52
N LYS A 320 11.74 10.09 1.63
CA LYS A 320 13.03 9.90 2.32
C LYS A 320 12.81 9.56 3.79
N ASN A 321 13.55 8.57 4.29
CA ASN A 321 13.43 7.98 5.62
C ASN A 321 12.13 7.18 5.84
N HIS A 322 11.42 6.82 4.77
CA HIS A 322 10.33 5.87 4.81
C HIS A 322 10.82 4.54 4.25
N PHE A 323 11.20 3.66 5.14
CA PHE A 323 11.93 2.43 4.82
C PHE A 323 11.27 1.57 3.73
N GLU A 324 9.98 1.26 3.88
CA GLU A 324 9.23 0.45 2.91
C GLU A 324 9.29 1.07 1.50
N GLN A 325 9.01 2.37 1.39
CA GLN A 325 9.05 3.04 0.10
C GLN A 325 10.47 3.12 -0.48
N GLU A 326 11.48 3.33 0.36
CA GLU A 326 12.88 3.31 -0.09
C GLU A 326 13.28 1.93 -0.62
N GLN A 327 12.85 0.86 0.03
CA GLN A 327 13.10 -0.50 -0.46
C GLN A 327 12.35 -0.80 -1.77
N ASN A 328 11.07 -0.43 -1.85
CA ASN A 328 10.27 -0.62 -3.06
C ASN A 328 10.90 0.13 -4.24
N ALA A 329 11.28 1.40 -4.04
CA ALA A 329 11.93 2.21 -5.05
C ALA A 329 13.28 1.64 -5.48
N LEU A 330 14.09 1.20 -4.52
CA LEU A 330 15.42 0.63 -4.79
C LEU A 330 15.36 -0.64 -5.64
N ARG A 331 14.37 -1.51 -5.44
CA ARG A 331 14.14 -2.70 -6.27
C ARG A 331 13.89 -2.34 -7.75
N LEU A 332 13.36 -1.15 -8.00
CA LEU A 332 13.05 -0.62 -9.34
C LEU A 332 14.16 0.31 -9.86
N GLY A 333 15.25 0.48 -9.12
CA GLY A 333 16.38 1.34 -9.47
C GLY A 333 16.18 2.82 -9.18
N TYR A 334 15.17 3.18 -8.36
CA TYR A 334 14.89 4.56 -7.96
C TYR A 334 15.34 4.85 -6.53
N LYS A 335 15.59 6.13 -6.26
CA LYS A 335 15.88 6.68 -4.93
C LYS A 335 15.31 8.09 -4.79
N TYR A 336 15.25 8.61 -3.57
CA TYR A 336 14.69 9.93 -3.29
C TYR A 336 15.32 11.05 -4.13
N GLU A 337 16.64 11.01 -4.36
CA GLU A 337 17.37 12.05 -5.10
C GLU A 337 16.96 12.13 -6.58
N ASP A 338 16.34 11.09 -7.13
CA ASP A 338 15.89 11.05 -8.52
C ASP A 338 14.70 11.99 -8.77
N ILE A 339 14.06 12.51 -7.71
CA ILE A 339 13.06 13.57 -7.80
C ILE A 339 13.60 14.84 -8.50
N SER A 340 14.89 15.11 -8.37
CA SER A 340 15.56 16.23 -9.05
C SER A 340 15.81 15.98 -10.54
N LYS A 341 15.66 14.73 -11.00
CA LYS A 341 15.89 14.28 -12.38
C LYS A 341 14.60 13.94 -13.11
N LEU A 342 13.43 14.29 -12.55
CA LEU A 342 12.13 13.88 -13.10
C LEU A 342 11.96 14.27 -14.57
N GLU A 343 12.41 15.45 -14.99
CA GLU A 343 12.32 15.87 -16.39
C GLU A 343 12.96 14.83 -17.33
N ARG A 344 14.21 14.45 -17.06
CA ARG A 344 14.93 13.46 -17.85
C ARG A 344 14.28 12.07 -17.76
N LEU A 345 13.89 11.64 -16.56
CA LEU A 345 13.27 10.33 -16.36
C LEU A 345 11.92 10.21 -17.07
N ILE A 346 11.13 11.29 -17.11
CA ILE A 346 9.87 11.33 -17.86
C ILE A 346 10.15 11.20 -19.35
N GLU A 347 11.11 11.95 -19.89
CA GLU A 347 11.50 11.92 -21.28
C GLU A 347 11.93 10.51 -21.71
N GLU A 348 12.85 9.88 -20.96
CA GLU A 348 13.29 8.50 -21.16
C GLU A 348 12.14 7.47 -21.11
N LYS A 349 11.20 7.64 -20.19
CA LYS A 349 10.10 6.69 -20.01
C LYS A 349 8.94 6.88 -20.99
N LEU A 350 8.68 8.10 -21.46
CA LEU A 350 7.68 8.36 -22.51
C LEU A 350 8.03 7.78 -23.88
N GLU A 351 9.31 7.47 -24.11
CA GLU A 351 9.75 6.78 -25.33
C GLU A 351 9.43 5.28 -25.28
N LEU A 352 9.22 4.73 -24.07
CA LEU A 352 8.83 3.33 -23.92
C LEU A 352 7.37 3.15 -24.35
N SER A 353 7.11 2.09 -25.10
CA SER A 353 5.74 1.66 -25.36
C SER A 353 5.14 0.99 -24.11
N HIS A 354 3.84 1.07 -24.00
CA HIS A 354 3.09 0.27 -23.03
C HIS A 354 3.43 -1.21 -23.25
N GLN A 355 3.85 -1.89 -22.22
CA GLN A 355 4.17 -3.31 -22.29
C GLN A 355 2.89 -4.15 -22.35
N ASN A 356 2.99 -5.37 -22.82
CA ASN A 356 1.86 -6.30 -22.73
C ASN A 356 1.53 -6.52 -21.24
N PRO A 357 0.28 -6.26 -20.83
CA PRO A 357 -0.11 -6.44 -19.45
C PRO A 357 0.08 -7.90 -19.04
N ILE A 358 0.51 -8.11 -17.81
CA ILE A 358 0.53 -9.43 -17.19
C ILE A 358 -0.91 -9.75 -16.77
N LEU A 359 -1.79 -10.00 -17.76
CA LEU A 359 -3.23 -10.24 -17.56
C LEU A 359 -3.55 -11.40 -16.61
N ASN A 360 -2.56 -12.21 -16.24
CA ASN A 360 -2.68 -13.36 -15.36
C ASN A 360 -2.17 -13.09 -13.94
N SER A 361 -2.16 -11.86 -13.46
CA SER A 361 -2.00 -11.64 -12.03
C SER A 361 -3.21 -12.20 -11.30
N ARG A 362 -3.09 -13.46 -10.85
CA ARG A 362 -4.15 -14.18 -10.13
C ARG A 362 -4.09 -13.98 -8.62
N GLY A 363 -3.30 -13.01 -8.13
CA GLY A 363 -3.08 -12.86 -6.69
C GLY A 363 -4.39 -12.73 -5.90
N ALA A 364 -5.33 -11.91 -6.38
CA ALA A 364 -6.65 -11.77 -5.74
C ALA A 364 -7.47 -13.07 -5.81
N GLU A 365 -7.48 -13.76 -6.97
CA GLU A 365 -8.21 -15.01 -7.17
C GLU A 365 -7.64 -16.15 -6.30
N VAL A 366 -6.32 -16.31 -6.28
CA VAL A 366 -5.64 -17.32 -5.46
C VAL A 366 -5.90 -17.05 -3.98
N THR A 367 -5.80 -15.79 -3.55
CA THR A 367 -6.12 -15.41 -2.15
C THR A 367 -7.56 -15.71 -1.80
N ALA A 368 -8.51 -15.40 -2.68
CA ALA A 368 -9.93 -15.70 -2.47
C ALA A 368 -10.20 -17.21 -2.34
N ARG A 369 -9.53 -18.04 -3.12
CA ARG A 369 -9.63 -19.52 -3.00
C ARG A 369 -9.09 -20.00 -1.67
N ILE A 370 -7.92 -19.51 -1.24
CA ILE A 370 -7.34 -19.84 0.07
C ILE A 370 -8.30 -19.47 1.21
N ILE A 371 -8.94 -18.30 1.12
CA ILE A 371 -9.94 -17.86 2.10
C ILE A 371 -11.14 -18.84 2.09
N SER A 372 -11.62 -19.21 0.91
CA SER A 372 -12.80 -20.09 0.77
C SER A 372 -12.55 -21.52 1.25
N GLU A 373 -11.31 -22.01 1.19
CA GLU A 373 -10.92 -23.34 1.68
C GLU A 373 -10.90 -23.43 3.23
N LEU A 374 -10.95 -22.30 3.92
CA LEU A 374 -10.99 -22.23 5.39
C LEU A 374 -12.40 -22.05 5.96
N LEU A 375 -13.41 -21.88 5.09
CA LEU A 375 -14.83 -21.89 5.47
C LEU A 375 -15.31 -23.32 5.77
#